data_d731fa9cfbfb9bf78a875112e361df91
#
_entry.id   d731fa9cfbfb9bf78a875112e361df91
#
_cell.length_a   1.000
_cell.length_b   1.000
_cell.length_c   1.000
_cell.angle_alpha   90.00
_cell.angle_beta   90.00
_cell.angle_gamma   90.00
#
_symmetry.space_group_name_H-M   'P 1'
#
loop_
_entity.id
_entity.type
_entity.pdbx_description
1 polymer ?
#
loop_
_entity_poly.entity_id
_entity_poly.type
_entity_poly.pdbx_seq_one_letter_code
_entity_poly.pdbx_strand_id
1 'polypeptide(L)'
;LKRGVTRILAPASHFEPSEVRQMTEAGAFAEFSFFFMSHATQLGLTHVDEEKHTVAAVGLPRMAELIHAATPSRTVLSGDCGVFVLPPPVEGFREFLLMIESAGFDRTALRQMAAGNPAHLFKIENDHSNAED
;
A
#
# COMPACT_ATOMS: atom_id res chain seq x y z
N LEU A 1 -1.60 19.72 7.29
CA LEU A 1 -2.57 20.17 6.27
C LEU A 1 -2.81 21.69 6.29
N LYS A 2 -2.11 22.45 7.12
CA LYS A 2 -2.24 23.92 7.22
C LYS A 2 -1.92 24.70 5.93
N ARG A 3 -1.42 24.04 4.87
CA ARG A 3 -1.04 24.66 3.58
C ARG A 3 -1.96 24.32 2.41
N GLY A 4 -3.19 23.87 2.66
CA GLY A 4 -4.16 23.58 1.61
C GLY A 4 -3.96 22.28 0.84
N VAL A 5 -3.00 21.44 1.21
CA VAL A 5 -2.86 20.09 0.66
C VAL A 5 -3.95 19.21 1.28
N THR A 6 -4.85 18.69 0.45
CA THR A 6 -6.02 17.93 0.91
C THR A 6 -5.92 16.42 0.62
N ARG A 7 -4.95 16.01 -0.19
CA ARG A 7 -4.76 14.60 -0.57
C ARG A 7 -3.30 14.23 -0.41
N ILE A 8 -3.03 13.38 0.57
CA ILE A 8 -1.68 12.91 0.89
C ILE A 8 -1.71 11.39 0.90
N LEU A 9 -0.81 10.79 0.16
CA LEU A 9 -0.45 9.38 0.22
C LEU A 9 0.98 9.28 0.74
N ALA A 10 1.20 8.49 1.79
CA ALA A 10 2.52 8.31 2.36
C ALA A 10 2.86 6.83 2.49
N PRO A 11 4.02 6.37 1.98
CA PRO A 11 4.55 5.03 2.26
C PRO A 11 4.71 4.86 3.77
N ALA A 12 4.13 3.80 4.34
CA ALA A 12 4.05 3.64 5.79
C ALA A 12 4.53 2.27 6.31
N SER A 13 5.10 1.44 5.45
CA SER A 13 5.48 0.06 5.78
C SER A 13 6.51 -0.07 6.91
N HIS A 14 7.28 0.99 7.20
CA HIS A 14 8.30 1.02 8.24
C HIS A 14 7.99 1.98 9.39
N PHE A 15 6.77 2.51 9.45
CA PHE A 15 6.33 3.35 10.55
C PHE A 15 5.93 2.51 11.77
N GLU A 16 5.89 3.15 12.93
CA GLU A 16 5.24 2.56 14.09
C GLU A 16 3.71 2.69 13.97
N PRO A 17 2.91 1.74 14.53
CA PRO A 17 1.45 1.79 14.45
C PRO A 17 0.86 3.09 14.98
N SER A 18 1.48 3.70 15.99
CA SER A 18 1.08 4.99 16.53
C SER A 18 1.29 6.14 15.55
N GLU A 19 2.37 6.11 14.77
CA GLU A 19 2.67 7.11 13.74
C GLU A 19 1.69 6.99 12.57
N VAL A 20 1.42 5.74 12.14
CA VAL A 20 0.42 5.46 11.10
C VAL A 20 -0.95 6.00 11.51
N ARG A 21 -1.38 5.73 12.75
CA ARG A 21 -2.65 6.24 13.27
C ARG A 21 -2.69 7.76 13.27
N GLN A 22 -1.67 8.40 13.82
CA GLN A 22 -1.59 9.87 13.85
C GLN A 22 -1.65 10.49 12.46
N MET A 23 -0.95 9.90 11.50
CA MET A 23 -0.93 10.36 10.11
C MET A 23 -2.33 10.22 9.44
N THR A 24 -2.98 9.09 9.65
CA THR A 24 -4.31 8.83 9.04
C THR A 24 -5.42 9.62 9.70
N GLU A 25 -5.37 9.85 11.01
CA GLU A 25 -6.24 10.77 11.75
C GLU A 25 -6.08 12.22 11.28
N ALA A 26 -4.87 12.61 10.87
CA ALA A 26 -4.62 13.91 10.24
C ALA A 26 -5.15 14.00 8.78
N GLY A 27 -5.72 12.92 8.23
CA GLY A 27 -6.39 12.89 6.92
C GLY A 27 -5.55 12.32 5.78
N ALA A 28 -4.33 11.84 6.02
CA ALA A 28 -3.52 11.17 5.01
C ALA A 28 -4.02 9.74 4.75
N PHE A 29 -3.61 9.19 3.61
CA PHE A 29 -3.69 7.76 3.33
C PHE A 29 -2.32 7.13 3.57
N ALA A 30 -2.31 5.96 4.21
CA ALA A 30 -1.14 5.11 4.36
C ALA A 30 -1.03 4.15 3.17
N GLU A 31 0.10 4.12 2.52
CA GLU A 31 0.38 3.19 1.44
C GLU A 31 1.23 2.04 1.99
N PHE A 32 0.81 0.82 1.64
CA PHE A 32 1.54 -0.41 1.92
C PHE A 32 1.74 -1.18 0.62
N SER A 33 2.99 -1.58 0.35
CA SER A 33 3.31 -2.26 -0.90
C SER A 33 3.87 -3.66 -0.70
N PHE A 34 3.65 -4.51 -1.71
CA PHE A 34 4.22 -5.85 -1.77
C PHE A 34 5.75 -5.83 -1.73
N PHE A 35 6.38 -4.82 -2.34
CA PHE A 35 7.82 -4.67 -2.35
C PHE A 35 8.42 -4.82 -0.95
N PHE A 36 7.86 -4.15 0.06
CA PHE A 36 8.40 -4.18 1.42
C PHE A 36 8.20 -5.50 2.16
N MET A 37 7.39 -6.41 1.64
CA MET A 37 7.27 -7.77 2.15
C MET A 37 8.22 -8.76 1.45
N SER A 38 8.82 -8.35 0.36
CA SER A 38 9.66 -9.19 -0.49
C SER A 38 11.14 -9.17 -0.09
N HIS A 39 11.90 -10.12 -0.63
CA HIS A 39 13.35 -10.13 -0.49
C HIS A 39 14.06 -9.00 -1.25
N ALA A 40 13.36 -8.32 -2.16
CA ALA A 40 13.93 -7.22 -2.92
C ALA A 40 14.47 -6.10 -2.02
N THR A 41 13.87 -5.90 -0.86
CA THR A 41 14.31 -4.92 0.14
C THR A 41 15.73 -5.20 0.69
N GLN A 42 16.18 -6.44 0.62
CA GLN A 42 17.48 -6.87 1.15
C GLN A 42 18.59 -6.91 0.09
N LEU A 43 18.21 -6.89 -1.20
CA LEU A 43 19.19 -7.01 -2.29
C LEU A 43 19.90 -5.70 -2.60
N GLY A 44 19.42 -4.58 -2.07
CA GLY A 44 19.87 -3.25 -2.42
C GLY A 44 19.62 -2.93 -3.90
N LEU A 45 19.38 -1.71 -4.22
CA LEU A 45 19.33 -1.24 -5.60
C LEU A 45 20.74 -0.82 -6.02
N THR A 46 21.62 -1.78 -6.19
CA THR A 46 23.08 -1.59 -6.42
C THR A 46 23.42 -0.72 -7.62
N HIS A 47 22.48 -0.49 -8.53
CA HIS A 47 22.64 0.39 -9.68
C HIS A 47 22.32 1.86 -9.37
N VAL A 48 21.73 2.14 -8.22
CA VAL A 48 21.33 3.49 -7.79
C VAL A 48 22.18 3.95 -6.61
N ASP A 49 22.66 3.00 -5.78
CA ASP A 49 23.32 3.36 -4.54
C ASP A 49 24.28 2.28 -4.05
N GLU A 50 25.52 2.68 -3.80
CA GLU A 50 26.63 1.75 -3.61
C GLU A 50 26.56 0.88 -2.36
N GLU A 51 25.72 1.11 -1.36
CA GLU A 51 25.80 0.24 -0.17
C GLU A 51 24.64 0.28 0.82
N LYS A 52 23.66 1.17 0.77
CA LYS A 52 22.99 1.51 2.05
C LYS A 52 21.46 1.57 2.07
N HIS A 53 20.76 1.23 1.01
CA HIS A 53 19.29 1.29 1.02
C HIS A 53 18.63 -0.08 1.16
N THR A 54 19.27 -0.98 1.89
CA THR A 54 18.59 -2.18 2.35
C THR A 54 17.72 -1.83 3.55
N VAL A 55 16.43 -2.10 3.46
CA VAL A 55 15.51 -2.03 4.59
C VAL A 55 15.07 -3.44 4.96
N ALA A 56 14.76 -3.66 6.22
CA ALA A 56 14.24 -4.95 6.64
C ALA A 56 12.91 -5.25 5.94
N ALA A 57 12.72 -6.48 5.47
CA ALA A 57 11.42 -6.91 4.97
C ALA A 57 10.38 -6.89 6.10
N VAL A 58 9.18 -6.44 5.77
CA VAL A 58 8.06 -6.37 6.71
C VAL A 58 7.29 -7.69 6.65
N GLY A 59 7.24 -8.42 7.76
CA GLY A 59 6.46 -9.66 7.83
C GLY A 59 4.95 -9.41 7.79
N LEU A 60 4.19 -10.40 7.32
CA LEU A 60 2.73 -10.32 7.20
C LEU A 60 2.02 -9.91 8.50
N PRO A 61 2.38 -10.41 9.70
CA PRO A 61 1.75 -9.97 10.94
C PRO A 61 1.93 -8.47 11.21
N ARG A 62 3.15 -7.95 10.94
CA ARG A 62 3.43 -6.52 11.10
C ARG A 62 2.68 -5.68 10.08
N MET A 63 2.61 -6.13 8.84
CA MET A 63 1.84 -5.47 7.79
C MET A 63 0.36 -5.38 8.18
N ALA A 64 -0.22 -6.47 8.67
CA ALA A 64 -1.61 -6.48 9.15
C ALA A 64 -1.83 -5.52 10.33
N GLU A 65 -0.91 -5.48 11.30
CA GLU A 65 -0.95 -4.54 12.42
C GLU A 65 -0.97 -3.08 11.94
N LEU A 66 -0.12 -2.74 10.97
CA LEU A 66 -0.05 -1.39 10.40
C LEU A 66 -1.33 -1.02 9.64
N ILE A 67 -1.89 -1.97 8.87
CA ILE A 67 -3.18 -1.77 8.17
C ILE A 67 -4.32 -1.58 9.18
N HIS A 68 -4.35 -2.33 10.27
CA HIS A 68 -5.32 -2.11 11.33
C HIS A 68 -5.16 -0.73 11.99
N ALA A 69 -3.93 -0.27 12.20
CA ALA A 69 -3.66 1.05 12.75
C ALA A 69 -4.12 2.17 11.81
N ALA A 70 -3.94 1.99 10.49
CA ALA A 70 -4.41 2.93 9.46
C ALA A 70 -5.93 2.90 9.27
N THR A 71 -6.57 1.78 9.52
CA THR A 71 -7.90 1.34 9.09
C THR A 71 -8.00 1.10 7.58
N PRO A 72 -8.87 0.17 7.11
CA PRO A 72 -9.07 -0.05 5.67
C PRO A 72 -9.52 1.19 4.90
N SER A 73 -10.26 2.09 5.54
CA SER A 73 -10.74 3.33 4.91
C SER A 73 -9.64 4.37 4.63
N ARG A 74 -8.47 4.22 5.22
CA ARG A 74 -7.32 5.10 5.06
C ARG A 74 -6.08 4.38 4.53
N THR A 75 -6.23 3.16 4.04
CA THR A 75 -5.17 2.34 3.48
C THR A 75 -5.25 2.31 1.95
N VAL A 76 -4.10 2.38 1.29
CA VAL A 76 -3.91 2.07 -0.12
C VAL A 76 -2.94 0.90 -0.23
N LEU A 77 -3.30 -0.13 -0.97
CA LEU A 77 -2.43 -1.25 -1.29
C LEU A 77 -1.82 -1.05 -2.68
N SER A 78 -0.53 -1.31 -2.82
CA SER A 78 0.19 -1.22 -4.08
C SER A 78 1.11 -2.42 -4.30
N GLY A 79 1.52 -2.65 -5.55
CA GLY A 79 2.46 -3.73 -5.87
C GLY A 79 3.91 -3.30 -5.69
N ASP A 80 4.24 -2.13 -6.23
CA ASP A 80 5.61 -1.63 -6.36
C ASP A 80 6.56 -2.69 -6.96
N CYS A 81 6.06 -3.41 -7.98
CA CYS A 81 6.73 -4.54 -8.62
C CYS A 81 7.53 -4.11 -9.87
N GLY A 82 8.15 -2.94 -9.84
CA GLY A 82 8.91 -2.39 -10.97
C GLY A 82 10.35 -2.90 -11.09
N VAL A 83 10.79 -3.81 -10.22
CA VAL A 83 12.16 -4.32 -10.20
C VAL A 83 12.22 -5.78 -10.67
N PHE A 84 13.31 -6.14 -11.36
CA PHE A 84 13.48 -7.44 -12.02
C PHE A 84 13.46 -8.66 -11.10
N VAL A 85 13.67 -8.47 -9.82
CA VAL A 85 13.67 -9.54 -8.79
C VAL A 85 12.28 -9.85 -8.24
N LEU A 86 11.27 -9.06 -8.63
CA LEU A 86 9.89 -9.27 -8.23
C LEU A 86 9.06 -9.93 -9.35
N PRO A 87 7.95 -10.56 -8.99
CA PRO A 87 6.99 -11.02 -10.00
C PRO A 87 6.52 -9.88 -10.90
N PRO A 88 6.00 -10.17 -12.10
CA PRO A 88 5.29 -9.18 -12.91
C PRO A 88 4.24 -8.44 -12.08
N PRO A 89 3.98 -7.14 -12.33
CA PRO A 89 3.15 -6.30 -11.46
C PRO A 89 1.78 -6.87 -11.11
N VAL A 90 1.10 -7.50 -12.07
CA VAL A 90 -0.23 -8.08 -11.84
C VAL A 90 -0.17 -9.27 -10.91
N GLU A 91 0.79 -10.17 -11.12
CA GLU A 91 1.01 -11.36 -10.31
C GLU A 91 1.44 -11.01 -8.88
N GLY A 92 2.40 -10.09 -8.74
CA GLY A 92 2.88 -9.63 -7.43
C GLY A 92 1.78 -8.94 -6.63
N PHE A 93 0.98 -8.10 -7.28
CA PHE A 93 -0.14 -7.45 -6.61
C PHE A 93 -1.24 -8.44 -6.22
N ARG A 94 -1.52 -9.42 -7.08
CA ARG A 94 -2.46 -10.51 -6.77
C ARG A 94 -1.99 -11.34 -5.56
N GLU A 95 -0.72 -11.70 -5.53
CA GLU A 95 -0.12 -12.40 -4.40
C GLU A 95 -0.27 -11.59 -3.11
N PHE A 96 0.03 -10.31 -3.15
CA PHE A 96 -0.12 -9.42 -2.01
C PHE A 96 -1.56 -9.40 -1.48
N LEU A 97 -2.57 -9.27 -2.36
CA LEU A 97 -3.97 -9.29 -1.95
C LEU A 97 -4.35 -10.61 -1.26
N LEU A 98 -3.86 -11.76 -1.77
CA LEU A 98 -4.09 -13.06 -1.14
C LEU A 98 -3.43 -13.16 0.24
N MET A 99 -2.24 -12.60 0.41
CA MET A 99 -1.57 -12.54 1.71
C MET A 99 -2.36 -11.69 2.70
N ILE A 100 -2.85 -10.53 2.30
CA ILE A 100 -3.66 -9.66 3.16
C ILE A 100 -5.01 -10.31 3.48
N GLU A 101 -5.64 -11.01 2.53
CA GLU A 101 -6.84 -11.82 2.80
C GLU A 101 -6.56 -12.90 3.86
N SER A 102 -5.42 -13.59 3.75
CA SER A 102 -5.02 -14.62 4.73
C SER A 102 -4.75 -14.07 6.13
N ALA A 103 -4.43 -12.78 6.23
CA ALA A 103 -4.27 -12.07 7.51
C ALA A 103 -5.61 -11.62 8.14
N GLY A 104 -6.75 -11.95 7.51
CA GLY A 104 -8.08 -11.76 8.07
C GLY A 104 -8.84 -10.55 7.53
N PHE A 105 -8.33 -9.84 6.52
CA PHE A 105 -9.08 -8.78 5.85
C PHE A 105 -10.05 -9.37 4.84
N ASP A 106 -11.32 -8.99 4.92
CA ASP A 106 -12.34 -9.46 4.00
C ASP A 106 -12.23 -8.79 2.61
N ARG A 107 -12.96 -9.36 1.64
CA ARG A 107 -12.95 -8.86 0.26
C ARG A 107 -13.47 -7.43 0.11
N THR A 108 -14.34 -6.99 1.00
CA THR A 108 -14.85 -5.62 1.01
C THR A 108 -13.73 -4.65 1.39
N ALA A 109 -13.00 -4.95 2.47
CA ALA A 109 -11.83 -4.19 2.87
C ALA A 109 -10.74 -4.19 1.79
N LEU A 110 -10.46 -5.36 1.20
CA LEU A 110 -9.48 -5.46 0.10
C LEU A 110 -9.87 -4.60 -1.10
N ARG A 111 -11.13 -4.66 -1.54
CA ARG A 111 -11.62 -3.81 -2.65
C ARG A 111 -11.51 -2.32 -2.31
N GLN A 112 -11.84 -1.95 -1.07
CA GLN A 112 -11.69 -0.57 -0.63
C GLN A 112 -10.24 -0.11 -0.69
N MET A 113 -9.32 -0.89 -0.15
CA MET A 113 -7.89 -0.56 -0.08
C MET A 113 -7.20 -0.59 -1.45
N ALA A 114 -7.58 -1.53 -2.32
CA ALA A 114 -6.94 -1.73 -3.62
C ALA A 114 -7.54 -0.89 -4.76
N ALA A 115 -8.79 -0.46 -4.65
CA ALA A 115 -9.49 0.26 -5.72
C ALA A 115 -10.24 1.50 -5.23
N GLY A 116 -11.08 1.39 -4.21
CA GLY A 116 -11.93 2.50 -3.76
C GLY A 116 -11.14 3.70 -3.24
N ASN A 117 -10.19 3.47 -2.36
CA ASN A 117 -9.36 4.54 -1.81
C ASN A 117 -8.44 5.17 -2.87
N PRO A 118 -7.75 4.41 -3.75
CA PRO A 118 -7.03 4.99 -4.87
C PRO A 118 -7.92 5.83 -5.79
N ALA A 119 -9.10 5.33 -6.17
CA ALA A 119 -10.04 6.08 -7.02
C ALA A 119 -10.45 7.41 -6.36
N HIS A 120 -10.79 7.38 -5.07
CA HIS A 120 -11.10 8.58 -4.30
C HIS A 120 -9.91 9.55 -4.23
N LEU A 121 -8.72 9.04 -3.93
CA LEU A 121 -7.50 9.84 -3.78
C LEU A 121 -7.12 10.55 -5.08
N PHE A 122 -7.25 9.86 -6.22
CA PHE A 122 -6.89 10.37 -7.54
C PHE A 122 -8.07 11.01 -8.29
N LYS A 123 -9.28 11.04 -7.70
CA LYS A 123 -10.51 11.54 -8.34
C LYS A 123 -10.81 10.82 -9.68
N ILE A 124 -10.61 9.53 -9.70
CA ILE A 124 -11.00 8.71 -10.84
C ILE A 124 -12.51 8.54 -10.75
N GLU A 125 -13.26 9.20 -11.64
CA GLU A 125 -14.68 8.97 -11.78
C GLU A 125 -14.90 7.59 -12.39
N ASN A 126 -15.66 6.73 -11.72
CA ASN A 126 -16.12 5.49 -12.33
C ASN A 126 -17.21 5.83 -13.35
N ASP A 127 -16.82 6.02 -14.60
CA ASP A 127 -17.74 6.21 -15.72
C ASP A 127 -18.38 4.87 -16.09
N HIS A 128 -19.22 4.34 -15.19
CA HIS A 128 -20.07 3.16 -15.44
C HIS A 128 -21.49 3.54 -15.84
N SER A 129 -21.72 4.78 -16.26
CA SER A 129 -23.07 5.23 -16.64
C SER A 129 -23.43 4.97 -18.12
N ASN A 130 -22.56 4.32 -18.92
CA ASN A 130 -22.80 4.08 -20.34
C ASN A 130 -22.56 2.62 -20.75
N ALA A 131 -23.30 1.69 -20.15
CA ALA A 131 -23.40 0.33 -20.66
C ALA A 131 -24.84 -0.20 -20.48
N GLU A 132 -25.81 0.57 -20.94
CA GLU A 132 -27.15 0.11 -21.27
C GLU A 132 -27.53 0.72 -22.62
N ASP A 133 -27.22 0.01 -23.70
CA ASP A 133 -27.95 0.00 -24.97
C ASP A 133 -27.71 -1.36 -25.66
#